data_5e2046533adeb8280988fc48de735410
#
_entry.id   5e2046533adeb8280988fc48de735410
#
_cell.length_a   1.000
_cell.length_b   1.000
_cell.length_c   1.000
_cell.angle_alpha   90.00
_cell.angle_beta   90.00
_cell.angle_gamma   90.00
#
_symmetry.space_group_name_H-M   'P 1'
#
loop_
_entity.id
_entity.type
_entity.pdbx_description
1 polymer ?
#
loop_
_entity_poly.entity_id
_entity_poly.type
_entity_poly.pdbx_seq_one_letter_code
_entity_poly.pdbx_strand_id
1 'polypeptide(L)'
;MNPLQISTFYKLVICNINLNCYISRLGAATLFAATEARSCFPCFDEPNFKAIFALEVTVDQNLLVISNMPVMDSEKIDSRRKDTFEWSKEMSTYLVCIVIGQYDFIQTKANNRTLIRVFTPHGQREQGRFCLEVAKKSLEFFNQYFGKRYPLPKLDLVALNRLSVGAMENWGLITCRENAMIVDPNDSSPSTLRKVSLI
;
A
#
# COMPACT_ATOMS: atom_id res chain seq x y z
N MET A 1 -21.51 -28.66 15.07
CA MET A 1 -20.05 -28.77 15.14
C MET A 1 -19.47 -27.63 14.29
N ASN A 2 -18.88 -26.61 14.91
CA ASN A 2 -18.18 -25.58 14.17
C ASN A 2 -16.93 -26.20 13.57
N PRO A 3 -16.69 -26.10 12.25
CA PRO A 3 -15.40 -26.49 11.71
C PRO A 3 -14.33 -25.61 12.37
N LEU A 4 -13.29 -26.23 12.89
CA LEU A 4 -12.09 -25.57 13.38
C LEU A 4 -11.57 -24.68 12.26
N GLN A 5 -11.77 -23.37 12.41
CA GLN A 5 -11.20 -22.37 11.49
C GLN A 5 -9.70 -22.32 11.81
N ILE A 6 -8.93 -23.13 11.08
CA ILE A 6 -7.46 -23.08 11.14
C ILE A 6 -7.07 -21.77 10.44
N SER A 7 -6.80 -20.74 11.22
CA SER A 7 -6.25 -19.49 10.67
C SER A 7 -4.85 -19.78 10.14
N THR A 8 -4.66 -19.65 8.86
CA THR A 8 -3.35 -19.78 8.21
C THR A 8 -2.53 -18.55 8.48
N PHE A 9 -1.29 -18.73 8.93
CA PHE A 9 -0.35 -17.65 9.19
C PHE A 9 0.82 -17.74 8.22
N TYR A 10 1.19 -16.63 7.62
CA TYR A 10 2.43 -16.49 6.86
C TYR A 10 3.32 -15.44 7.50
N LYS A 11 4.54 -15.85 7.88
CA LYS A 11 5.60 -14.90 8.23
C LYS A 11 6.50 -14.72 7.03
N LEU A 12 6.52 -13.50 6.48
CA LEU A 12 7.32 -13.12 5.32
C LEU A 12 8.53 -12.33 5.79
N VAL A 13 9.72 -12.90 5.59
CA VAL A 13 11.00 -12.23 5.88
C VAL A 13 11.69 -11.97 4.55
N ILE A 14 11.83 -10.72 4.17
CA ILE A 14 12.41 -10.30 2.90
C ILE A 14 13.73 -9.59 3.16
N CYS A 15 14.84 -10.26 2.85
CA CYS A 15 16.20 -9.75 3.04
C CYS A 15 16.87 -9.24 1.76
N ASN A 16 16.47 -9.76 0.59
CA ASN A 16 16.96 -9.33 -0.72
C ASN A 16 15.80 -9.38 -1.72
N ILE A 17 15.61 -8.29 -2.45
CA ILE A 17 14.47 -8.17 -3.36
C ILE A 17 14.89 -8.68 -4.74
N ASN A 18 14.72 -10.01 -4.96
CA ASN A 18 14.57 -10.60 -6.29
C ASN A 18 13.11 -10.98 -6.52
N LEU A 19 12.21 -10.04 -6.26
CA LEU A 19 10.79 -10.24 -6.46
C LEU A 19 10.44 -9.99 -7.93
N ASN A 20 9.45 -10.68 -8.46
CA ASN A 20 8.74 -10.27 -9.67
C ASN A 20 8.02 -8.92 -9.37
N CYS A 21 8.83 -7.88 -9.29
CA CYS A 21 8.42 -6.54 -8.91
C CYS A 21 8.52 -5.61 -10.11
N TYR A 22 7.63 -4.64 -10.16
CA TYR A 22 7.86 -3.47 -11.00
C TYR A 22 9.03 -2.69 -10.43
N ILE A 23 10.23 -2.91 -11.01
CA ILE A 23 11.44 -2.17 -10.66
C ILE A 23 11.47 -0.90 -11.50
N SER A 24 11.53 0.24 -10.86
CA SER A 24 11.76 1.54 -11.48
C SER A 24 13.03 2.16 -10.95
N ARG A 25 13.48 3.29 -11.54
CA ARG A 25 14.59 4.08 -11.01
C ARG A 25 14.33 4.60 -9.59
N LEU A 26 13.05 4.69 -9.19
CA LEU A 26 12.61 5.22 -7.90
C LEU A 26 12.43 4.15 -6.83
N GLY A 27 12.36 2.86 -7.20
CA GLY A 27 12.13 1.77 -6.25
C GLY A 27 11.48 0.55 -6.88
N ALA A 28 10.94 -0.31 -6.03
CA ALA A 28 10.26 -1.54 -6.39
C ALA A 28 8.86 -1.60 -5.75
N ALA A 29 7.90 -2.21 -6.44
CA ALA A 29 6.56 -2.44 -5.93
C ALA A 29 6.06 -3.81 -6.37
N THR A 30 5.39 -4.54 -5.48
CA THR A 30 4.73 -5.80 -5.81
C THR A 30 3.34 -5.56 -6.37
N LEU A 31 2.90 -6.45 -7.28
CA LEU A 31 1.52 -6.57 -7.74
C LEU A 31 1.21 -8.06 -7.86
N PHE A 32 0.48 -8.60 -6.91
CA PHE A 32 0.20 -10.04 -6.82
C PHE A 32 -1.16 -10.46 -7.41
N ALA A 33 -1.98 -9.50 -7.83
CA ALA A 33 -3.21 -9.81 -8.55
C ALA A 33 -2.89 -10.34 -9.97
N ALA A 34 -3.46 -11.48 -10.44
CA ALA A 34 -4.47 -12.27 -9.71
C ALA A 34 -3.87 -13.41 -8.86
N THR A 35 -2.72 -14.03 -9.25
CA THR A 35 -2.13 -15.24 -8.64
C THR A 35 -0.61 -15.21 -8.67
N GLU A 36 -0.02 -14.04 -8.44
CA GLU A 36 1.43 -13.84 -8.49
C GLU A 36 2.10 -13.87 -7.11
N ALA A 37 1.33 -13.98 -6.02
CA ALA A 37 1.89 -14.13 -4.68
C ALA A 37 2.75 -15.38 -4.56
N ARG A 38 2.37 -16.47 -5.24
CA ARG A 38 3.12 -17.74 -5.30
C ARG A 38 4.51 -17.61 -5.91
N SER A 39 4.74 -16.59 -6.74
CA SER A 39 6.05 -16.29 -7.31
C SER A 39 7.00 -15.61 -6.29
N CYS A 40 6.44 -15.11 -5.20
CA CYS A 40 7.18 -14.39 -4.16
C CYS A 40 7.39 -15.24 -2.90
N PHE A 41 6.35 -15.95 -2.47
CA PHE A 41 6.40 -16.79 -1.27
C PHE A 41 5.48 -18.01 -1.40
N PRO A 42 5.80 -19.16 -0.73
CA PRO A 42 4.96 -20.33 -0.73
C PRO A 42 3.61 -20.02 -0.08
N CYS A 43 2.52 -20.20 -0.82
CA CYS A 43 1.15 -19.97 -0.32
C CYS A 43 0.11 -20.72 -1.14
N PHE A 44 -1.09 -20.85 -0.60
CA PHE A 44 -2.30 -21.23 -1.34
C PHE A 44 -2.85 -19.96 -1.99
N ASP A 45 -2.49 -19.75 -3.26
CA ASP A 45 -2.71 -18.49 -3.97
C ASP A 45 -4.03 -18.46 -4.75
N GLU A 46 -5.11 -18.74 -4.02
CA GLU A 46 -6.49 -18.56 -4.47
C GLU A 46 -7.23 -17.62 -3.51
N PRO A 47 -8.13 -16.74 -4.01
CA PRO A 47 -8.72 -15.66 -3.21
C PRO A 47 -9.50 -16.10 -1.97
N ASN A 48 -10.03 -17.32 -1.95
CA ASN A 48 -10.78 -17.89 -0.83
C ASN A 48 -9.88 -18.45 0.30
N PHE A 49 -8.61 -18.74 0.02
CA PHE A 49 -7.64 -19.14 1.04
C PHE A 49 -7.01 -17.90 1.68
N LYS A 50 -7.72 -17.36 2.67
CA LYS A 50 -7.26 -16.18 3.39
C LYS A 50 -6.29 -16.54 4.51
N ALA A 51 -5.40 -15.60 4.83
CA ALA A 51 -4.43 -15.76 5.91
C ALA A 51 -4.13 -14.42 6.59
N ILE A 52 -3.49 -14.50 7.76
CA ILE A 52 -2.90 -13.36 8.45
C ILE A 52 -1.42 -13.31 8.08
N PHE A 53 -0.94 -12.13 7.73
CA PHE A 53 0.44 -11.92 7.29
C PHE A 53 1.22 -11.10 8.33
N ALA A 54 2.37 -11.62 8.73
CA ALA A 54 3.41 -10.91 9.47
C ALA A 54 4.57 -10.62 8.51
N LEU A 55 4.93 -9.36 8.35
CA LEU A 55 5.93 -8.91 7.39
C LEU A 55 7.12 -8.29 8.10
N GLU A 56 8.33 -8.73 7.73
CA GLU A 56 9.60 -8.11 8.08
C GLU A 56 10.37 -7.83 6.79
N VAL A 57 10.86 -6.60 6.60
CA VAL A 57 11.58 -6.20 5.40
C VAL A 57 12.90 -5.52 5.78
N THR A 58 14.00 -6.00 5.23
CA THR A 58 15.33 -5.41 5.44
C THR A 58 15.78 -4.68 4.16
N VAL A 59 16.03 -3.38 4.30
CA VAL A 59 16.42 -2.50 3.19
C VAL A 59 17.58 -1.60 3.57
N ASP A 60 18.15 -0.90 2.61
CA ASP A 60 19.13 0.17 2.86
C ASP A 60 18.46 1.32 3.64
N GLN A 61 19.20 1.98 4.53
CA GLN A 61 18.64 2.95 5.47
C GLN A 61 17.96 4.16 4.83
N ASN A 62 18.33 4.50 3.59
CA ASN A 62 17.76 5.62 2.83
C ASN A 62 16.48 5.30 2.07
N LEU A 63 16.03 4.04 2.10
CA LEU A 63 14.80 3.62 1.42
C LEU A 63 13.63 3.53 2.39
N LEU A 64 12.45 3.97 1.97
CA LEU A 64 11.20 3.73 2.66
C LEU A 64 10.65 2.37 2.29
N VAL A 65 10.04 1.69 3.26
CA VAL A 65 9.20 0.50 3.04
C VAL A 65 7.78 0.85 3.42
N ILE A 66 6.86 0.60 2.51
CA ILE A 66 5.42 0.84 2.69
C ILE A 66 4.72 -0.48 2.43
N SER A 67 3.81 -0.89 3.31
CA SER A 67 3.04 -2.12 3.16
C SER A 67 1.61 -1.95 3.67
N ASN A 68 0.83 -3.04 3.67
CA ASN A 68 -0.58 -3.06 4.09
C ASN A 68 -0.80 -2.47 5.49
N MET A 69 0.08 -2.80 6.44
CA MET A 69 -0.05 -2.39 7.85
C MET A 69 1.01 -1.35 8.21
N PRO A 70 0.84 -0.63 9.34
CA PRO A 70 1.88 0.27 9.85
C PRO A 70 3.15 -0.49 10.25
N VAL A 71 4.28 0.21 10.22
CA VAL A 71 5.52 -0.25 10.87
C VAL A 71 5.29 -0.24 12.38
N MET A 72 5.55 -1.37 13.01
CA MET A 72 5.47 -1.56 14.46
C MET A 72 6.82 -1.31 15.12
N ASP A 73 7.90 -1.75 14.46
CA ASP A 73 9.27 -1.62 14.96
C ASP A 73 10.26 -1.47 13.84
N SER A 74 11.37 -0.77 14.08
CA SER A 74 12.46 -0.55 13.14
C SER A 74 13.80 -0.74 13.82
N GLU A 75 14.56 -1.72 13.39
CA GLU A 75 15.87 -2.07 13.94
C GLU A 75 16.98 -1.78 12.92
N LYS A 76 18.05 -1.14 13.37
CA LYS A 76 19.25 -0.95 12.56
C LYS A 76 20.10 -2.22 12.60
N ILE A 77 20.39 -2.79 11.43
CA ILE A 77 21.26 -3.95 11.24
C ILE A 77 22.41 -3.54 10.31
N ASP A 78 23.59 -3.30 10.85
CA ASP A 78 24.75 -2.79 10.13
C ASP A 78 24.44 -1.51 9.32
N SER A 79 24.58 -1.57 7.98
CA SER A 79 24.26 -0.49 7.04
C SER A 79 22.80 -0.49 6.60
N ARG A 80 21.99 -1.42 7.07
CA ARG A 80 20.59 -1.63 6.69
C ARG A 80 19.63 -1.32 7.82
N ARG A 81 18.34 -1.30 7.50
CA ARG A 81 17.24 -1.21 8.44
C ARG A 81 16.26 -2.35 8.19
N LYS A 82 15.85 -3.01 9.27
CA LYS A 82 14.79 -4.00 9.27
C LYS A 82 13.52 -3.34 9.83
N ASP A 83 12.49 -3.26 9.02
CA ASP A 83 11.17 -2.79 9.43
C ASP A 83 10.26 -4.00 9.68
N THR A 84 9.66 -4.07 10.88
CA THR A 84 8.66 -5.07 11.26
C THR A 84 7.29 -4.40 11.25
N PHE A 85 6.34 -5.00 10.55
CA PHE A 85 4.99 -4.45 10.40
C PHE A 85 4.01 -5.09 11.38
N GLU A 86 2.96 -4.36 11.75
CA GLU A 86 1.81 -4.95 12.44
C GLU A 86 1.23 -6.10 11.61
N TRP A 87 0.64 -7.07 12.30
CA TRP A 87 -0.01 -8.19 11.63
C TRP A 87 -1.23 -7.73 10.85
N SER A 88 -1.39 -8.27 9.64
CA SER A 88 -2.57 -7.96 8.83
C SER A 88 -3.85 -8.51 9.47
N LYS A 89 -4.99 -8.01 9.01
CA LYS A 89 -6.25 -8.76 9.14
C LYS A 89 -6.19 -9.98 8.23
N GLU A 90 -7.09 -10.94 8.45
CA GLU A 90 -7.25 -12.09 7.57
C GLU A 90 -7.67 -11.60 6.17
N MET A 91 -6.82 -11.82 5.16
CA MET A 91 -7.01 -11.36 3.80
C MET A 91 -6.47 -12.35 2.76
N SER A 92 -6.88 -12.19 1.52
CA SER A 92 -6.37 -12.98 0.40
C SER A 92 -4.90 -12.64 0.09
N THR A 93 -4.16 -13.61 -0.43
CA THR A 93 -2.73 -13.49 -0.76
C THR A 93 -2.45 -12.36 -1.75
N TYR A 94 -3.29 -12.18 -2.76
CA TYR A 94 -3.10 -11.16 -3.81
C TYR A 94 -3.17 -9.72 -3.31
N LEU A 95 -3.74 -9.49 -2.11
CA LEU A 95 -3.81 -8.18 -1.47
C LEU A 95 -2.54 -7.78 -0.69
N VAL A 96 -1.59 -8.70 -0.53
CA VAL A 96 -0.29 -8.38 0.08
C VAL A 96 0.48 -7.45 -0.87
N CYS A 97 0.95 -6.33 -0.34
CA CYS A 97 1.69 -5.37 -1.13
C CYS A 97 2.88 -4.81 -0.37
N ILE A 98 3.99 -4.65 -1.06
CA ILE A 98 5.23 -4.07 -0.56
C ILE A 98 5.71 -3.07 -1.60
N VAL A 99 5.95 -1.84 -1.15
CA VAL A 99 6.56 -0.78 -1.96
C VAL A 99 7.83 -0.32 -1.26
N ILE A 100 8.92 -0.25 -2.01
CA ILE A 100 10.23 0.18 -1.51
C ILE A 100 10.77 1.25 -2.43
N GLY A 101 11.25 2.36 -1.86
CA GLY A 101 11.83 3.43 -2.67
C GLY A 101 12.04 4.72 -1.91
N GLN A 102 12.34 5.76 -2.67
CA GLN A 102 12.46 7.13 -2.16
C GLN A 102 11.20 7.91 -2.50
N TYR A 103 10.40 8.19 -1.49
CA TYR A 103 9.13 8.89 -1.61
C TYR A 103 9.07 10.05 -0.62
N ASP A 104 8.45 11.14 -1.05
CA ASP A 104 7.89 12.13 -0.14
C ASP A 104 6.44 11.78 0.18
N PHE A 105 5.89 12.30 1.26
CA PHE A 105 4.49 12.09 1.56
C PHE A 105 3.83 13.28 2.23
N ILE A 106 2.53 13.35 2.08
CA ILE A 106 1.63 14.20 2.86
C ILE A 106 0.58 13.34 3.54
N GLN A 107 0.03 13.84 4.64
CA GLN A 107 -0.90 13.05 5.43
C GLN A 107 -2.01 13.87 6.05
N THR A 108 -3.12 13.19 6.36
CA THR A 108 -4.27 13.69 7.11
C THR A 108 -4.92 12.57 7.91
N LYS A 109 -5.98 12.87 8.64
CA LYS A 109 -6.81 11.85 9.31
C LYS A 109 -8.26 11.97 8.86
N ALA A 110 -8.87 10.85 8.49
CA ALA A 110 -10.32 10.75 8.31
C ALA A 110 -10.98 10.49 9.67
N ASN A 111 -12.05 11.25 9.97
CA ASN A 111 -12.81 11.16 11.23
C ASN A 111 -11.90 11.18 12.49
N ASN A 112 -10.76 11.88 12.44
CA ASN A 112 -9.73 11.95 13.49
C ASN A 112 -9.15 10.59 13.94
N ARG A 113 -9.27 9.54 13.13
CA ARG A 113 -8.84 8.18 13.48
C ARG A 113 -7.91 7.54 12.44
N THR A 114 -8.45 7.26 11.25
CA THR A 114 -7.68 6.59 10.19
C THR A 114 -6.65 7.54 9.61
N LEU A 115 -5.39 7.20 9.72
CA LEU A 115 -4.30 7.94 9.08
C LEU A 115 -4.36 7.71 7.57
N ILE A 116 -4.40 8.78 6.78
CA ILE A 116 -4.30 8.72 5.32
C ILE A 116 -2.99 9.38 4.92
N ARG A 117 -2.20 8.67 4.11
CA ARG A 117 -0.94 9.18 3.55
C ARG A 117 -0.96 9.03 2.04
N VAL A 118 -0.46 10.04 1.35
CA VAL A 118 -0.25 10.02 -0.09
C VAL A 118 1.23 10.15 -0.34
N PHE A 119 1.83 9.11 -0.91
CA PHE A 119 3.24 9.03 -1.26
C PHE A 119 3.43 9.38 -2.74
N THR A 120 4.33 10.30 -2.99
CA THR A 120 4.68 10.79 -4.33
C THR A 120 6.18 10.61 -4.57
N PRO A 121 6.65 10.61 -5.81
CA PRO A 121 8.07 10.69 -6.10
C PRO A 121 8.72 11.87 -5.37
N HIS A 122 10.01 11.73 -5.05
CA HIS A 122 10.76 12.78 -4.37
C HIS A 122 10.68 14.11 -5.11
N GLY A 123 10.44 15.20 -4.38
CA GLY A 123 10.25 16.56 -4.91
C GLY A 123 8.83 16.87 -5.40
N GLN A 124 7.88 15.92 -5.39
CA GLN A 124 6.52 16.11 -5.90
C GLN A 124 5.44 16.10 -4.81
N ARG A 125 5.81 16.34 -3.58
CA ARG A 125 4.95 16.23 -2.39
C ARG A 125 3.61 16.97 -2.54
N GLU A 126 3.64 18.21 -2.98
CA GLU A 126 2.44 19.06 -3.07
C GLU A 126 1.46 18.62 -4.17
N GLN A 127 1.95 17.92 -5.18
CA GLN A 127 1.11 17.37 -6.25
C GLN A 127 0.19 16.23 -5.77
N GLY A 128 0.45 15.64 -4.59
CA GLY A 128 -0.41 14.66 -3.93
C GLY A 128 -1.60 15.26 -3.17
N ARG A 129 -1.67 16.59 -2.99
CA ARG A 129 -2.65 17.25 -2.12
C ARG A 129 -4.11 16.99 -2.53
N PHE A 130 -4.41 17.11 -3.81
CA PHE A 130 -5.76 16.84 -4.32
C PHE A 130 -6.19 15.40 -4.06
N CYS A 131 -5.32 14.43 -4.33
CA CYS A 131 -5.56 13.02 -4.04
C CYS A 131 -5.82 12.78 -2.55
N LEU A 132 -5.05 13.42 -1.66
CA LEU A 132 -5.23 13.32 -0.21
C LEU A 132 -6.62 13.81 0.24
N GLU A 133 -7.08 14.91 -0.30
CA GLU A 133 -8.41 15.46 0.00
C GLU A 133 -9.53 14.54 -0.51
N VAL A 134 -9.40 14.04 -1.73
CA VAL A 134 -10.34 13.07 -2.31
C VAL A 134 -10.39 11.81 -1.44
N ALA A 135 -9.26 11.21 -1.13
CA ALA A 135 -9.18 10.00 -0.32
C ALA A 135 -9.83 10.18 1.06
N LYS A 136 -9.59 11.34 1.71
CA LYS A 136 -10.21 11.67 2.99
C LYS A 136 -11.74 11.72 2.87
N LYS A 137 -12.25 12.53 1.94
CA LYS A 137 -13.69 12.73 1.74
C LYS A 137 -14.38 11.42 1.35
N SER A 138 -13.77 10.63 0.48
CA SER A 138 -14.30 9.33 0.05
C SER A 138 -14.38 8.36 1.22
N LEU A 139 -13.32 8.25 2.03
CA LEU A 139 -13.31 7.35 3.19
C LEU A 139 -14.36 7.75 4.24
N GLU A 140 -14.51 9.06 4.51
CA GLU A 140 -15.54 9.59 5.41
C GLU A 140 -16.95 9.31 4.88
N PHE A 141 -17.17 9.53 3.59
CA PHE A 141 -18.42 9.21 2.92
C PHE A 141 -18.77 7.72 2.99
N PHE A 142 -17.84 6.82 2.63
CA PHE A 142 -18.10 5.39 2.65
C PHE A 142 -18.28 4.83 4.06
N ASN A 143 -17.59 5.37 5.06
CA ASN A 143 -17.85 5.02 6.46
C ASN A 143 -19.30 5.32 6.86
N GLN A 144 -19.84 6.44 6.41
CA GLN A 144 -21.22 6.83 6.66
C GLN A 144 -22.20 6.00 5.81
N TYR A 145 -21.95 5.89 4.52
CA TYR A 145 -22.81 5.20 3.56
C TYR A 145 -23.04 3.72 3.92
N PHE A 146 -21.99 3.02 4.30
CA PHE A 146 -22.08 1.60 4.70
C PHE A 146 -22.41 1.41 6.18
N GLY A 147 -22.46 2.47 6.98
CA GLY A 147 -22.63 2.38 8.43
C GLY A 147 -21.52 1.60 9.13
N LYS A 148 -20.38 1.45 8.48
CA LYS A 148 -19.22 0.69 8.97
C LYS A 148 -17.95 1.52 8.83
N ARG A 149 -17.13 1.49 9.89
CA ARG A 149 -15.84 2.17 9.87
C ARG A 149 -14.81 1.36 9.09
N TYR A 150 -13.93 2.07 8.40
CA TYR A 150 -12.75 1.44 7.80
C TYR A 150 -11.95 0.69 8.87
N PRO A 151 -11.65 -0.62 8.67
CA PRO A 151 -11.18 -1.49 9.75
C PRO A 151 -9.68 -1.39 10.04
N LEU A 152 -8.90 -0.71 9.18
CA LEU A 152 -7.45 -0.60 9.34
C LEU A 152 -7.06 0.74 9.96
N PRO A 153 -5.91 0.81 10.65
CA PRO A 153 -5.44 2.05 11.32
C PRO A 153 -4.99 3.11 10.32
N LYS A 154 -4.63 2.72 9.10
CA LYS A 154 -4.14 3.62 8.06
C LYS A 154 -4.63 3.22 6.68
N LEU A 155 -4.62 4.18 5.76
CA LEU A 155 -4.79 4.01 4.32
C LEU A 155 -3.68 4.80 3.62
N ASP A 156 -2.79 4.10 2.95
CA ASP A 156 -1.74 4.70 2.13
C ASP A 156 -2.13 4.65 0.66
N LEU A 157 -1.79 5.70 -0.07
CA LEU A 157 -1.87 5.74 -1.53
C LEU A 157 -0.47 6.04 -2.06
N VAL A 158 0.02 5.25 -3.01
CA VAL A 158 1.39 5.40 -3.54
C VAL A 158 1.34 5.59 -5.05
N ALA A 159 1.93 6.69 -5.52
CA ALA A 159 2.11 6.97 -6.94
C ALA A 159 3.30 6.18 -7.50
N LEU A 160 3.04 5.30 -8.46
CA LEU A 160 4.03 4.50 -9.15
C LEU A 160 4.16 4.93 -10.60
N ASN A 161 5.39 5.16 -11.07
CA ASN A 161 5.61 5.57 -12.45
C ASN A 161 5.35 4.43 -13.45
N ARG A 162 5.50 3.18 -13.02
CA ARG A 162 5.20 1.99 -13.82
C ARG A 162 4.32 1.04 -13.02
N LEU A 163 3.10 0.87 -13.48
CA LEU A 163 2.15 -0.11 -12.98
C LEU A 163 1.39 -0.65 -14.20
N SER A 164 1.26 -1.96 -14.36
CA SER A 164 0.58 -2.57 -15.53
C SER A 164 -0.90 -2.22 -15.59
N VAL A 165 -1.52 -2.02 -14.43
CA VAL A 165 -2.91 -1.61 -14.25
C VAL A 165 -3.00 -0.11 -13.89
N GLY A 166 -4.19 0.47 -13.90
CA GLY A 166 -4.40 1.88 -13.49
C GLY A 166 -4.15 2.11 -12.00
N ALA A 167 -4.66 1.20 -11.19
CA ALA A 167 -4.49 1.14 -9.75
C ALA A 167 -4.67 -0.29 -9.24
N MET A 168 -4.28 -0.55 -7.99
CA MET A 168 -4.55 -1.79 -7.27
C MET A 168 -4.92 -1.48 -5.82
N GLU A 169 -6.06 -2.01 -5.40
CA GLU A 169 -6.68 -1.79 -4.09
C GLU A 169 -6.13 -2.71 -2.99
N ASN A 170 -4.84 -2.90 -2.87
CA ASN A 170 -4.28 -3.69 -1.78
C ASN A 170 -4.76 -3.14 -0.43
N TRP A 171 -5.16 -4.02 0.46
CA TRP A 171 -5.83 -3.59 1.68
C TRP A 171 -4.89 -2.77 2.59
N GLY A 172 -5.24 -1.50 2.81
CA GLY A 172 -4.42 -0.54 3.54
C GLY A 172 -3.34 0.17 2.73
N LEU A 173 -3.12 -0.23 1.46
CA LEU A 173 -2.10 0.32 0.57
C LEU A 173 -2.57 0.30 -0.90
N ILE A 174 -3.19 1.37 -1.34
CA ILE A 174 -3.60 1.51 -2.74
C ILE A 174 -2.39 1.98 -3.56
N THR A 175 -2.05 1.22 -4.59
CA THR A 175 -1.02 1.62 -5.56
C THR A 175 -1.68 2.16 -6.83
N CYS A 176 -1.21 3.31 -7.32
CA CYS A 176 -1.77 3.97 -8.49
C CYS A 176 -0.67 4.39 -9.45
N ARG A 177 -1.00 4.50 -10.74
CA ARG A 177 -0.11 5.20 -11.67
C ARG A 177 -0.01 6.68 -11.31
N GLU A 178 1.18 7.28 -11.46
CA GLU A 178 1.40 8.71 -11.22
C GLU A 178 0.37 9.59 -11.94
N ASN A 179 0.13 9.33 -13.24
CA ASN A 179 -0.81 10.10 -14.05
C ASN A 179 -2.29 9.96 -13.67
N ALA A 180 -2.59 9.08 -12.70
CA ALA A 180 -3.91 8.88 -12.15
C ALA A 180 -4.04 9.41 -10.71
N MET A 181 -2.95 9.93 -10.14
CA MET A 181 -2.90 10.31 -8.73
C MET A 181 -2.26 11.69 -8.50
N ILE A 182 -1.24 12.03 -9.29
CA ILE A 182 -0.51 13.29 -9.17
C ILE A 182 -1.21 14.38 -10.01
N VAL A 183 -1.41 15.52 -9.38
CA VAL A 183 -2.04 16.70 -10.00
C VAL A 183 -1.11 17.89 -9.83
N ASP A 184 -0.70 18.50 -10.94
CA ASP A 184 -0.06 19.81 -10.88
C ASP A 184 -1.14 20.89 -10.66
N PRO A 185 -1.10 21.65 -9.55
CA PRO A 185 -2.11 22.67 -9.25
C PRO A 185 -2.22 23.76 -10.31
N ASN A 186 -1.15 23.98 -11.08
CA ASN A 186 -1.06 25.09 -12.04
C ASN A 186 -1.33 24.66 -13.49
N ASP A 187 -1.22 23.35 -13.82
CA ASP A 187 -1.26 22.89 -15.22
C ASP A 187 -2.19 21.69 -15.46
N SER A 188 -2.77 21.11 -14.41
CA SER A 188 -3.63 19.94 -14.57
C SER A 188 -5.01 20.30 -15.12
N SER A 189 -5.39 19.60 -16.18
CA SER A 189 -6.70 19.77 -16.80
C SER A 189 -7.86 19.29 -15.92
N PRO A 190 -9.10 19.78 -16.12
CA PRO A 190 -10.29 19.25 -15.42
C PRO A 190 -10.50 17.74 -15.62
N SER A 191 -10.05 17.19 -16.75
CA SER A 191 -10.12 15.75 -17.03
C SER A 191 -9.16 14.96 -16.12
N THR A 192 -7.97 15.48 -15.81
CA THR A 192 -7.03 14.90 -14.86
C THR A 192 -7.62 14.87 -13.45
N LEU A 193 -8.19 16.00 -13.00
CA LEU A 193 -8.86 16.07 -11.68
C LEU A 193 -9.99 15.06 -11.56
N ARG A 194 -10.83 14.94 -12.60
CA ARG A 194 -11.91 13.94 -12.65
C ARG A 194 -11.36 12.53 -12.57
N LYS A 195 -10.27 12.22 -13.26
CA LYS A 195 -9.63 10.90 -13.24
C LYS A 195 -9.15 10.53 -11.85
N VAL A 196 -8.47 11.44 -11.14
CA VAL A 196 -8.02 11.22 -9.75
C VAL A 196 -9.20 11.01 -8.80
N SER A 197 -10.35 11.62 -9.06
CA SER A 197 -11.56 11.45 -8.23
C SER A 197 -12.28 10.11 -8.44
N LEU A 198 -11.91 9.33 -9.47
CA LEU A 198 -12.54 8.04 -9.82
C LEU A 198 -11.72 6.82 -9.35
N ILE A 199 -10.56 7.03 -8.77
CA ILE A 199 -9.70 5.99 -8.18
C ILE A 199 -9.98 5.86 -6.69
#